data_c9f02a4f6f6a4ac3d7dc69906aa5ecf4
#
_entry.id   c9f02a4f6f6a4ac3d7dc69906aa5ecf4
#
_cell.length_a   1.000
_cell.length_b   1.000
_cell.length_c   1.000
_cell.angle_alpha   90.00
_cell.angle_beta   90.00
_cell.angle_gamma   90.00
#
_symmetry.space_group_name_H-M   'P 1'
#
loop_
_entity.id
_entity.type
_entity.pdbx_description
1 polymer ?
#
loop_
_entity_poly.entity_id
_entity_poly.type
_entity_poly.pdbx_seq_one_letter_code
_entity_poly.pdbx_strand_id
1 'polypeptide(L)'
;MQDSWEALARECAGCRECALYQTRKNVVFGVGNPQAEIMLVGEGPGANEDATGIPFVGRAGQLLDDMLAIIGLDRDRVYIANIVKCRPPGNRDPLNVEQDACIGYLRRQIALVQPKMLVCLGRIAAMRLIDDKFRITRDHGRWYDVGGIRMTAIYHPSALLRDPSRRPETFDDLKAIQREIGRICQRTTLAKPGEL
;
A
#
# COMPACT_ATOMS: atom_id res chain seq x y z
N MET A 1 6.02 -0.04 -26.60
CA MET A 1 6.48 -1.25 -25.87
C MET A 1 5.52 -1.48 -24.72
N GLN A 2 4.90 -2.64 -24.65
CA GLN A 2 4.00 -2.99 -23.55
C GLN A 2 4.87 -3.17 -22.29
N ASP A 3 4.54 -2.46 -21.21
CA ASP A 3 5.25 -2.62 -19.92
C ASP A 3 5.13 -4.08 -19.48
N SER A 4 6.27 -4.74 -19.23
CA SER A 4 6.26 -6.01 -18.53
C SER A 4 6.64 -5.78 -17.08
N TRP A 5 6.17 -6.67 -16.22
CA TRP A 5 6.45 -6.62 -14.79
C TRP A 5 7.96 -6.61 -14.50
N GLU A 6 8.69 -7.48 -15.18
CA GLU A 6 10.14 -7.63 -15.04
C GLU A 6 10.90 -6.41 -15.56
N ALA A 7 10.43 -5.80 -16.66
CA ALA A 7 11.05 -4.60 -17.21
C ALA A 7 10.89 -3.42 -16.23
N LEU A 8 9.68 -3.24 -15.69
CA LEU A 8 9.40 -2.21 -14.70
C LEU A 8 10.21 -2.41 -13.41
N ALA A 9 10.33 -3.64 -12.92
CA ALA A 9 11.11 -3.96 -11.72
C ALA A 9 12.60 -3.67 -11.93
N ARG A 10 13.18 -4.05 -13.08
CA ARG A 10 14.60 -3.74 -13.40
C ARG A 10 14.85 -2.25 -13.50
N GLU A 11 13.97 -1.50 -14.16
CA GLU A 11 14.07 -0.04 -14.27
C GLU A 11 14.02 0.60 -12.89
N CYS A 12 13.07 0.21 -12.05
CA CYS A 12 12.93 0.70 -10.68
C CYS A 12 14.16 0.39 -9.83
N ALA A 13 14.74 -0.80 -9.95
CA ALA A 13 15.95 -1.20 -9.22
C ALA A 13 17.14 -0.29 -9.53
N GLY A 14 17.28 0.16 -10.78
CA GLY A 14 18.33 1.08 -11.24
C GLY A 14 18.04 2.56 -11.05
N CYS A 15 16.85 2.95 -10.56
CA CYS A 15 16.38 4.33 -10.51
C CYS A 15 17.30 5.24 -9.67
N ARG A 16 17.53 6.48 -10.16
CA ARG A 16 18.31 7.56 -9.50
C ARG A 16 17.63 8.93 -9.60
N GLU A 17 16.32 8.96 -9.79
CA GLU A 17 15.55 10.18 -10.11
C GLU A 17 15.36 11.15 -8.92
N CYS A 18 15.63 10.71 -7.67
CA CYS A 18 15.53 11.56 -6.48
C CYS A 18 16.63 11.22 -5.47
N ALA A 19 16.88 12.10 -4.51
CA ALA A 19 17.96 11.96 -3.54
C ALA A 19 17.91 10.68 -2.69
N LEU A 20 16.76 10.00 -2.58
CA LEU A 20 16.63 8.77 -1.79
C LEU A 20 17.51 7.63 -2.30
N TYR A 21 17.93 7.64 -3.59
CA TYR A 21 18.83 6.61 -4.11
C TYR A 21 20.21 6.60 -3.42
N GLN A 22 20.65 7.74 -2.87
CA GLN A 22 21.97 7.88 -2.25
C GLN A 22 22.08 7.15 -0.91
N THR A 23 20.96 6.96 -0.21
CA THR A 23 20.96 6.42 1.17
C THR A 23 20.24 5.08 1.30
N ARG A 24 19.51 4.65 0.27
CA ARG A 24 18.84 3.33 0.27
C ARG A 24 19.86 2.20 0.23
N LYS A 25 19.55 1.09 0.89
CA LYS A 25 20.22 -0.20 0.73
C LYS A 25 19.62 -0.98 -0.42
N ASN A 26 18.30 -1.06 -0.44
CA ASN A 26 17.53 -1.74 -1.48
C ASN A 26 16.37 -0.86 -1.99
N VAL A 27 15.97 -1.08 -3.23
CA VAL A 27 14.68 -0.64 -3.73
C VAL A 27 13.61 -1.61 -3.24
N VAL A 28 12.53 -1.08 -2.69
CA VAL A 28 11.36 -1.85 -2.26
C VAL A 28 10.26 -1.70 -3.30
N PHE A 29 10.30 -2.59 -4.30
CA PHE A 29 9.42 -2.48 -5.47
C PHE A 29 7.95 -2.72 -5.13
N GLY A 30 7.67 -3.78 -4.41
CA GLY A 30 6.36 -4.28 -4.03
C GLY A 30 6.37 -5.79 -3.90
N VAL A 31 5.30 -6.37 -3.36
CA VAL A 31 5.16 -7.83 -3.17
C VAL A 31 3.70 -8.24 -3.24
N GLY A 32 3.44 -9.50 -3.55
CA GLY A 32 2.13 -10.11 -3.60
C GLY A 32 1.74 -10.56 -4.99
N ASN A 33 0.45 -10.75 -5.21
CA ASN A 33 -0.10 -11.28 -6.44
C ASN A 33 -0.20 -10.19 -7.52
N PRO A 34 0.53 -10.29 -8.65
CA PRO A 34 0.43 -9.32 -9.74
C PRO A 34 -0.95 -9.28 -10.42
N GLN A 35 -1.79 -10.27 -10.18
CA GLN A 35 -3.17 -10.37 -10.70
C GLN A 35 -4.21 -10.11 -9.60
N ALA A 36 -3.82 -9.53 -8.47
CA ALA A 36 -4.72 -9.23 -7.38
C ALA A 36 -5.80 -8.21 -7.79
N GLU A 37 -7.02 -8.41 -7.30
CA GLU A 37 -8.08 -7.41 -7.45
C GLU A 37 -7.99 -6.30 -6.38
N ILE A 38 -7.11 -6.48 -5.37
CA ILE A 38 -6.94 -5.57 -4.24
C ILE A 38 -5.47 -5.17 -4.16
N MET A 39 -5.24 -3.86 -4.11
CA MET A 39 -3.91 -3.29 -3.93
C MET A 39 -3.86 -2.46 -2.65
N LEU A 40 -2.83 -2.68 -1.82
CA LEU A 40 -2.57 -1.85 -0.65
C LEU A 40 -1.36 -0.96 -0.94
N VAL A 41 -1.49 0.32 -0.62
CA VAL A 41 -0.44 1.30 -0.89
C VAL A 41 -0.10 2.07 0.38
N GLY A 42 1.12 1.87 0.88
CA GLY A 42 1.68 2.64 1.98
C GLY A 42 2.46 3.86 1.52
N GLU A 43 3.15 4.50 2.44
CA GLU A 43 3.92 5.73 2.24
C GLU A 43 5.29 5.44 1.62
N GLY A 44 6.11 4.66 2.29
CA GLY A 44 7.48 4.34 1.90
C GLY A 44 8.11 3.28 2.80
N PRO A 45 9.29 2.75 2.39
CA PRO A 45 10.00 1.73 3.16
C PRO A 45 10.53 2.26 4.50
N GLY A 46 10.45 1.44 5.53
CA GLY A 46 11.17 1.59 6.78
C GLY A 46 12.55 0.92 6.75
N ALA A 47 13.21 0.83 7.92
CA ALA A 47 14.56 0.28 8.02
C ALA A 47 14.64 -1.21 7.67
N ASN A 48 13.67 -2.00 8.09
CA ASN A 48 13.63 -3.43 7.81
C ASN A 48 13.33 -3.71 6.33
N GLU A 49 12.43 -2.93 5.75
CA GLU A 49 12.09 -2.99 4.33
C GLU A 49 13.27 -2.60 3.45
N ASP A 50 14.00 -1.55 3.83
CA ASP A 50 15.22 -1.13 3.13
C ASP A 50 16.33 -2.19 3.22
N ALA A 51 16.41 -2.92 4.34
CA ALA A 51 17.39 -4.00 4.51
C ALA A 51 17.06 -5.24 3.67
N THR A 52 15.78 -5.55 3.46
CA THR A 52 15.32 -6.79 2.82
C THR A 52 14.85 -6.61 1.37
N GLY A 53 14.48 -5.39 0.97
CA GLY A 53 13.84 -5.11 -0.32
C GLY A 53 12.35 -5.49 -0.39
N ILE A 54 11.74 -5.93 0.72
CA ILE A 54 10.36 -6.40 0.79
C ILE A 54 9.52 -5.40 1.60
N PRO A 55 8.34 -4.96 1.11
CA PRO A 55 7.50 -4.03 1.84
C PRO A 55 6.82 -4.67 3.06
N PHE A 56 6.65 -3.89 4.12
CA PHE A 56 5.90 -4.29 5.31
C PHE A 56 6.41 -5.59 5.97
N VAL A 57 7.71 -5.69 6.25
CA VAL A 57 8.34 -6.82 6.97
C VAL A 57 8.66 -6.52 8.44
N GLY A 58 8.63 -5.26 8.86
CA GLY A 58 8.81 -4.85 10.25
C GLY A 58 7.55 -5.02 11.09
N ARG A 59 7.55 -4.46 12.33
CA ARG A 59 6.39 -4.51 13.26
C ARG A 59 5.09 -4.00 12.65
N ALA A 60 5.17 -2.94 11.83
CA ALA A 60 4.01 -2.41 11.11
C ALA A 60 3.49 -3.41 10.07
N GLY A 61 4.39 -4.18 9.44
CA GLY A 61 4.02 -5.24 8.50
C GLY A 61 3.34 -6.42 9.18
N GLN A 62 3.83 -6.85 10.34
CA GLN A 62 3.18 -7.89 11.13
C GLN A 62 1.74 -7.49 11.52
N LEU A 63 1.55 -6.23 11.95
CA LEU A 63 0.21 -5.73 12.22
C LEU A 63 -0.65 -5.67 10.95
N LEU A 64 -0.07 -5.34 9.79
CA LEU A 64 -0.81 -5.40 8.52
C LEU A 64 -1.26 -6.82 8.20
N ASP A 65 -0.41 -7.83 8.43
CA ASP A 65 -0.78 -9.24 8.23
C ASP A 65 -1.94 -9.65 9.15
N ASP A 66 -1.91 -9.25 10.44
CA ASP A 66 -3.02 -9.46 11.37
C ASP A 66 -4.31 -8.77 10.88
N MET A 67 -4.20 -7.53 10.39
CA MET A 67 -5.33 -6.77 9.84
C MET A 67 -5.94 -7.45 8.61
N LEU A 68 -5.11 -7.99 7.72
CA LEU A 68 -5.56 -8.75 6.55
C LEU A 68 -6.26 -10.04 6.98
N ALA A 69 -5.70 -10.78 7.93
CA ALA A 69 -6.28 -12.01 8.45
C ALA A 69 -7.68 -11.80 9.05
N ILE A 70 -7.93 -10.67 9.75
CA ILE A 70 -9.25 -10.31 10.29
C ILE A 70 -10.35 -10.31 9.21
N ILE A 71 -10.00 -9.96 7.98
CA ILE A 71 -10.95 -9.87 6.86
C ILE A 71 -10.82 -11.03 5.87
N GLY A 72 -10.07 -12.07 6.21
CA GLY A 72 -9.90 -13.28 5.39
C GLY A 72 -8.94 -13.07 4.21
N LEU A 73 -8.02 -12.14 4.30
CA LEU A 73 -6.98 -11.90 3.31
C LEU A 73 -5.59 -12.29 3.86
N ASP A 74 -4.68 -12.50 2.94
CA ASP A 74 -3.23 -12.67 3.15
C ASP A 74 -2.45 -11.97 2.02
N ARG A 75 -1.14 -12.07 2.07
CA ARG A 75 -0.26 -11.44 1.05
C ARG A 75 -0.39 -12.06 -0.35
N ASP A 76 -0.84 -13.31 -0.45
CA ASP A 76 -1.00 -14.00 -1.73
C ASP A 76 -2.28 -13.55 -2.48
N ARG A 77 -3.22 -12.95 -1.75
CA ARG A 77 -4.50 -12.46 -2.30
C ARG A 77 -4.48 -10.98 -2.66
N VAL A 78 -3.43 -10.25 -2.27
CA VAL A 78 -3.31 -8.80 -2.48
C VAL A 78 -1.98 -8.46 -3.16
N TYR A 79 -1.86 -7.22 -3.66
CA TYR A 79 -0.57 -6.64 -4.03
C TYR A 79 -0.25 -5.46 -3.09
N ILE A 80 0.96 -5.43 -2.54
CA ILE A 80 1.38 -4.42 -1.56
C ILE A 80 2.53 -3.60 -2.12
N ALA A 81 2.38 -2.27 -2.12
CA ALA A 81 3.40 -1.33 -2.57
C ALA A 81 3.42 -0.06 -1.71
N ASN A 82 4.29 0.88 -2.06
CA ASN A 82 4.39 2.19 -1.44
C ASN A 82 4.42 3.30 -2.50
N ILE A 83 4.12 4.54 -2.09
CA ILE A 83 4.26 5.75 -2.91
C ILE A 83 5.70 5.93 -3.36
N VAL A 84 6.67 5.87 -2.41
CA VAL A 84 8.10 5.88 -2.74
C VAL A 84 8.72 4.50 -2.58
N LYS A 85 9.67 4.14 -3.45
CA LYS A 85 10.32 2.81 -3.48
C LYS A 85 11.63 2.76 -2.69
N CYS A 86 12.07 3.89 -2.17
CA CYS A 86 13.30 4.04 -1.40
C CYS A 86 13.00 4.62 -0.02
N ARG A 87 13.76 4.20 0.99
CA ARG A 87 13.59 4.66 2.37
C ARG A 87 14.00 6.12 2.54
N PRO A 88 13.11 7.01 3.04
CA PRO A 88 13.52 8.34 3.45
C PRO A 88 14.42 8.30 4.70
N PRO A 89 15.45 9.16 4.80
CA PRO A 89 16.32 9.23 5.96
C PRO A 89 15.54 9.39 7.28
N GLY A 90 15.90 8.61 8.30
CA GLY A 90 15.23 8.64 9.60
C GLY A 90 13.74 8.23 9.59
N ASN A 91 13.26 7.60 8.52
CA ASN A 91 11.84 7.27 8.28
C ASN A 91 10.93 8.51 8.34
N ARG A 92 11.43 9.69 7.91
CA ARG A 92 10.57 10.87 7.73
C ARG A 92 9.56 10.66 6.61
N ASP A 93 8.52 11.47 6.57
CA ASP A 93 7.64 11.54 5.41
C ASP A 93 8.46 11.84 4.13
N PRO A 94 8.12 11.20 2.99
CA PRO A 94 8.74 11.54 1.72
C PRO A 94 8.34 12.96 1.28
N LEU A 95 9.32 13.72 0.81
CA LEU A 95 9.08 15.05 0.25
C LEU A 95 8.25 14.97 -1.03
N ASN A 96 7.52 16.05 -1.35
CA ASN A 96 6.72 16.08 -2.58
C ASN A 96 7.56 15.78 -3.83
N VAL A 97 8.77 16.36 -3.92
CA VAL A 97 9.70 16.10 -5.04
C VAL A 97 10.14 14.64 -5.14
N GLU A 98 10.24 13.93 -4.01
CA GLU A 98 10.57 12.50 -3.97
C GLU A 98 9.37 11.65 -4.41
N GLN A 99 8.17 12.04 -3.98
CA GLN A 99 6.92 11.41 -4.41
C GLN A 99 6.69 11.62 -5.91
N ASP A 100 6.91 12.85 -6.42
CA ASP A 100 6.73 13.18 -7.84
C ASP A 100 7.67 12.38 -8.74
N ALA A 101 8.93 12.24 -8.35
CA ALA A 101 9.92 11.43 -9.07
C ALA A 101 9.58 9.93 -9.05
N CYS A 102 8.89 9.45 -8.01
CA CYS A 102 8.67 8.01 -7.80
C CYS A 102 7.29 7.52 -8.23
N ILE A 103 6.28 8.39 -8.27
CA ILE A 103 4.87 8.00 -8.49
C ILE A 103 4.64 7.31 -9.85
N GLY A 104 5.49 7.57 -10.84
CA GLY A 104 5.43 6.93 -12.15
C GLY A 104 5.51 5.39 -12.05
N TYR A 105 6.38 4.86 -11.19
CA TYR A 105 6.48 3.41 -10.95
C TYR A 105 5.19 2.84 -10.38
N LEU A 106 4.60 3.50 -9.38
CA LEU A 106 3.34 3.05 -8.78
C LEU A 106 2.19 3.06 -9.79
N ARG A 107 2.08 4.11 -10.61
CA ARG A 107 1.04 4.22 -11.66
C ARG A 107 1.16 3.07 -12.67
N ARG A 108 2.37 2.73 -13.08
CA ARG A 108 2.63 1.59 -13.98
C ARG A 108 2.31 0.27 -13.28
N GLN A 109 2.61 0.10 -11.98
CA GLN A 109 2.19 -1.07 -11.21
C GLN A 109 0.66 -1.18 -11.16
N ILE A 110 -0.05 -0.08 -10.89
CA ILE A 110 -1.53 -0.07 -10.91
C ILE A 110 -2.07 -0.47 -12.29
N ALA A 111 -1.45 0.04 -13.37
CA ALA A 111 -1.85 -0.31 -14.73
C ALA A 111 -1.59 -1.79 -15.09
N LEU A 112 -0.55 -2.41 -14.51
CA LEU A 112 -0.26 -3.83 -14.71
C LEU A 112 -1.13 -4.76 -13.85
N VAL A 113 -1.36 -4.40 -12.58
CA VAL A 113 -2.21 -5.16 -11.64
C VAL A 113 -3.69 -5.03 -12.02
N GLN A 114 -4.12 -3.85 -12.47
CA GLN A 114 -5.53 -3.51 -12.76
C GLN A 114 -6.46 -3.83 -11.58
N PRO A 115 -6.16 -3.32 -10.37
CA PRO A 115 -6.97 -3.65 -9.22
C PRO A 115 -8.36 -3.04 -9.32
N LYS A 116 -9.37 -3.72 -8.81
CA LYS A 116 -10.73 -3.17 -8.63
C LYS A 116 -10.82 -2.29 -7.39
N MET A 117 -9.98 -2.59 -6.39
CA MET A 117 -9.93 -1.87 -5.12
C MET A 117 -8.50 -1.49 -4.76
N LEU A 118 -8.34 -0.26 -4.27
CA LEU A 118 -7.09 0.23 -3.70
C LEU A 118 -7.32 0.76 -2.29
N VAL A 119 -6.54 0.26 -1.33
CA VAL A 119 -6.59 0.68 0.06
C VAL A 119 -5.32 1.48 0.37
N CYS A 120 -5.46 2.77 0.64
CA CYS A 120 -4.38 3.63 1.09
C CYS A 120 -4.10 3.39 2.58
N LEU A 121 -2.87 3.03 2.91
CA LEU A 121 -2.40 2.87 4.27
C LEU A 121 -1.80 4.20 4.77
N GLY A 122 -2.62 4.99 5.46
CA GLY A 122 -2.24 6.27 6.03
C GLY A 122 -2.44 7.48 5.11
N ARG A 123 -2.14 8.67 5.68
CA ARG A 123 -2.45 9.95 5.05
C ARG A 123 -1.67 10.24 3.77
N ILE A 124 -0.38 9.89 3.71
CA ILE A 124 0.47 10.22 2.56
C ILE A 124 -0.04 9.53 1.30
N ALA A 125 -0.35 8.23 1.39
CA ALA A 125 -0.92 7.50 0.28
C ALA A 125 -2.29 8.06 -0.12
N ALA A 126 -3.16 8.37 0.85
CA ALA A 126 -4.47 8.93 0.60
C ALA A 126 -4.42 10.32 -0.05
N MET A 127 -3.55 11.21 0.46
CA MET A 127 -3.35 12.54 -0.13
C MET A 127 -2.82 12.46 -1.57
N ARG A 128 -1.99 11.46 -1.88
CA ARG A 128 -1.38 11.32 -3.20
C ARG A 128 -2.31 10.67 -4.22
N LEU A 129 -3.20 9.79 -3.80
CA LEU A 129 -4.00 8.93 -4.70
C LEU A 129 -5.49 9.29 -4.72
N ILE A 130 -6.02 9.88 -3.66
CA ILE A 130 -7.44 10.20 -3.54
C ILE A 130 -7.68 11.72 -3.64
N ASP A 131 -7.16 12.50 -2.67
CA ASP A 131 -7.38 13.95 -2.57
C ASP A 131 -6.23 14.59 -1.77
N ASP A 132 -5.59 15.64 -2.30
CA ASP A 132 -4.49 16.36 -1.65
C ASP A 132 -4.86 16.98 -0.29
N LYS A 133 -6.16 17.21 -0.05
CA LYS A 133 -6.73 17.71 1.22
C LYS A 133 -7.22 16.61 2.16
N PHE A 134 -6.94 15.35 1.85
CA PHE A 134 -7.38 14.20 2.65
C PHE A 134 -6.87 14.28 4.09
N ARG A 135 -7.78 14.15 5.05
CA ARG A 135 -7.49 14.13 6.49
C ARG A 135 -7.83 12.77 7.05
N ILE A 136 -6.81 11.96 7.35
CA ILE A 136 -7.01 10.57 7.78
C ILE A 136 -7.93 10.46 9.01
N THR A 137 -7.86 11.40 9.97
CA THR A 137 -8.69 11.41 11.18
C THR A 137 -10.17 11.70 10.93
N ARG A 138 -10.54 12.20 9.75
CA ARG A 138 -11.91 12.55 9.38
C ARG A 138 -12.45 11.68 8.26
N ASP A 139 -11.58 11.31 7.33
CA ASP A 139 -11.97 10.78 6.02
C ASP A 139 -11.63 9.29 5.86
N HIS A 140 -10.99 8.64 6.87
CA HIS A 140 -10.76 7.20 6.83
C HIS A 140 -12.07 6.42 6.68
N GLY A 141 -12.00 5.25 6.07
CA GLY A 141 -13.16 4.39 5.83
C GLY A 141 -14.15 4.90 4.76
N ARG A 142 -14.02 6.15 4.28
CA ARG A 142 -14.86 6.67 3.19
C ARG A 142 -14.41 6.09 1.86
N TRP A 143 -15.38 5.93 0.95
CA TRP A 143 -15.15 5.36 -0.37
C TRP A 143 -15.14 6.44 -1.45
N TYR A 144 -14.19 6.30 -2.36
CA TYR A 144 -13.97 7.19 -3.50
C TYR A 144 -13.86 6.35 -4.77
N ASP A 145 -14.30 6.91 -5.91
CA ASP A 145 -14.09 6.31 -7.23
C ASP A 145 -13.11 7.19 -8.00
N VAL A 146 -11.90 6.70 -8.18
CA VAL A 146 -10.81 7.44 -8.83
C VAL A 146 -10.29 6.64 -10.01
N GLY A 147 -10.47 7.17 -11.22
CA GLY A 147 -10.01 6.52 -12.44
C GLY A 147 -10.59 5.12 -12.67
N GLY A 148 -11.80 4.85 -12.19
CA GLY A 148 -12.45 3.54 -12.28
C GLY A 148 -12.03 2.52 -11.21
N ILE A 149 -11.20 2.94 -10.26
CA ILE A 149 -10.78 2.11 -9.12
C ILE A 149 -11.52 2.57 -7.87
N ARG A 150 -12.09 1.61 -7.14
CA ARG A 150 -12.74 1.86 -5.86
C ARG A 150 -11.67 2.06 -4.78
N MET A 151 -11.55 3.27 -4.20
CA MET A 151 -10.49 3.61 -3.25
C MET A 151 -11.04 3.94 -1.86
N THR A 152 -10.28 3.56 -0.84
CA THR A 152 -10.47 3.99 0.55
C THR A 152 -9.13 4.18 1.23
N ALA A 153 -9.13 4.79 2.41
CA ALA A 153 -7.94 4.89 3.24
C ALA A 153 -8.25 4.46 4.68
N ILE A 154 -7.29 3.80 5.30
CA ILE A 154 -7.31 3.43 6.71
C ILE A 154 -6.05 3.94 7.41
N TYR A 155 -6.04 3.94 8.73
CA TYR A 155 -4.83 4.30 9.47
C TYR A 155 -3.66 3.41 9.09
N HIS A 156 -2.48 4.02 8.94
CA HIS A 156 -1.25 3.27 8.69
C HIS A 156 -0.95 2.35 9.89
N PRO A 157 -0.54 1.09 9.68
CA PRO A 157 -0.25 0.18 10.79
C PRO A 157 0.75 0.75 11.82
N SER A 158 1.76 1.52 11.39
CA SER A 158 2.67 2.19 12.31
C SER A 158 1.99 3.25 13.20
N ALA A 159 0.93 3.89 12.73
CA ALA A 159 0.15 4.82 13.55
C ALA A 159 -0.65 4.07 14.63
N LEU A 160 -1.21 2.92 14.31
CA LEU A 160 -1.93 2.04 15.24
C LEU A 160 -1.01 1.40 16.29
N LEU A 161 0.28 1.24 15.99
CA LEU A 161 1.28 0.82 16.98
C LEU A 161 1.62 1.95 17.96
N ARG A 162 1.61 3.22 17.51
CA ARG A 162 1.85 4.39 18.37
C ARG A 162 0.62 4.80 19.17
N ASP A 163 -0.56 4.69 18.56
CA ASP A 163 -1.85 5.03 19.19
C ASP A 163 -2.85 3.89 19.01
N PRO A 164 -2.85 2.90 19.91
CA PRO A 164 -3.80 1.78 19.85
C PRO A 164 -5.27 2.16 20.01
N SER A 165 -5.59 3.37 20.50
CA SER A 165 -6.98 3.83 20.64
C SER A 165 -7.72 3.95 19.31
N ARG A 166 -6.98 4.00 18.19
CA ARG A 166 -7.52 4.03 16.82
C ARG A 166 -7.89 2.65 16.25
N ARG A 167 -7.61 1.56 16.97
CA ARG A 167 -7.89 0.21 16.48
C ARG A 167 -9.37 -0.11 16.31
N PRO A 168 -10.30 0.31 17.21
CA PRO A 168 -11.72 0.04 17.01
C PRO A 168 -12.28 0.61 15.72
N GLU A 169 -12.00 1.90 15.43
CA GLU A 169 -12.46 2.53 14.18
C GLU A 169 -11.81 1.90 12.94
N THR A 170 -10.52 1.50 13.04
CA THR A 170 -9.85 0.78 11.95
C THR A 170 -10.47 -0.61 11.72
N PHE A 171 -10.91 -1.29 12.78
CA PHE A 171 -11.63 -2.56 12.65
C PHE A 171 -12.95 -2.40 11.88
N ASP A 172 -13.70 -1.34 12.14
CA ASP A 172 -14.91 -1.02 11.41
C ASP A 172 -14.63 -0.73 9.92
N ASP A 173 -13.53 -0.01 9.63
CA ASP A 173 -13.05 0.20 8.27
C ASP A 173 -12.70 -1.13 7.57
N LEU A 174 -11.99 -2.02 8.24
CA LEU A 174 -11.65 -3.34 7.70
C LEU A 174 -12.91 -4.16 7.39
N LYS A 175 -13.93 -4.12 8.26
CA LYS A 175 -15.21 -4.78 7.99
C LYS A 175 -15.96 -4.16 6.81
N ALA A 176 -15.83 -2.85 6.61
CA ALA A 176 -16.36 -2.19 5.42
C ALA A 176 -15.63 -2.64 4.16
N ILE A 177 -14.28 -2.75 4.20
CA ILE A 177 -13.47 -3.30 3.11
C ILE A 177 -13.88 -4.74 2.80
N GLN A 178 -14.06 -5.60 3.81
CA GLN A 178 -14.48 -6.98 3.63
C GLN A 178 -15.81 -7.08 2.87
N ARG A 179 -16.80 -6.25 3.26
CA ARG A 179 -18.11 -6.20 2.54
C ARG A 179 -17.97 -5.74 1.10
N GLU A 180 -17.12 -4.72 0.87
CA GLU A 180 -16.92 -4.18 -0.46
C GLU A 180 -16.18 -5.19 -1.37
N ILE A 181 -15.24 -5.98 -0.85
CA ILE A 181 -14.60 -7.08 -1.57
C ILE A 181 -15.65 -8.06 -2.08
N GLY A 182 -16.58 -8.50 -1.22
CA GLY A 182 -17.66 -9.40 -1.59
C GLY A 182 -18.58 -8.82 -2.67
N ARG A 183 -18.66 -7.48 -2.79
CA ARG A 183 -19.51 -6.78 -3.76
C ARG A 183 -18.85 -6.64 -5.14
N ILE A 184 -17.54 -6.33 -5.19
CA ILE A 184 -16.89 -5.94 -6.45
C ILE A 184 -15.82 -6.92 -6.94
N CYS A 185 -15.21 -7.73 -6.07
CA CYS A 185 -14.19 -8.69 -6.47
C CYS A 185 -14.84 -10.01 -6.91
N GLN A 186 -14.32 -10.59 -7.98
CA GLN A 186 -14.84 -11.83 -8.57
C GLN A 186 -13.90 -13.02 -8.40
N ARG A 187 -12.60 -12.74 -8.29
CA ARG A 187 -11.55 -13.76 -8.20
C ARG A 187 -10.99 -13.90 -6.79
N THR A 188 -11.09 -12.83 -5.97
CA THR A 188 -10.58 -12.83 -4.62
C THR A 188 -11.53 -13.57 -3.70
N THR A 189 -11.10 -14.73 -3.22
CA THR A 189 -11.82 -15.52 -2.19
C THR A 189 -11.29 -15.14 -0.81
N LEU A 190 -12.20 -14.83 0.10
CA LEU A 190 -11.84 -14.60 1.51
C LEU A 190 -11.71 -15.96 2.21
N ALA A 191 -10.65 -16.12 3.00
CA ALA A 191 -10.48 -17.30 3.84
C ALA A 191 -11.53 -17.32 4.95
N LYS A 192 -11.94 -18.51 5.37
CA LYS A 192 -12.82 -18.68 6.52
C LYS A 192 -12.06 -18.43 7.83
N PRO A 193 -12.77 -18.05 8.90
CA PRO A 193 -12.14 -17.94 10.23
C PRO A 193 -11.40 -19.23 10.60
N GLY A 194 -10.09 -19.10 10.91
CA GLY A 194 -9.22 -20.22 11.28
C GLY A 194 -8.47 -20.91 10.12
N GLU A 195 -8.61 -20.43 8.88
CA GLU A 195 -7.85 -20.93 7.71
C GLU A 195 -6.56 -20.13 7.41
N LEU A 196 -6.30 -19.02 8.13
CA LEU A 196 -5.11 -18.15 8.00
C LEU A 196 -4.26 -18.22 9.27
#